data_531ee20ede5f5d743860c1b0949ff49c
#
_entry.id   531ee20ede5f5d743860c1b0949ff49c
#
_cell.length_a   1.000
_cell.length_b   1.000
_cell.length_c   1.000
_cell.angle_alpha   90.00
_cell.angle_beta   90.00
_cell.angle_gamma   90.00
#
_symmetry.space_group_name_H-M   'P 1'
#
loop_
_entity.id
_entity.type
_entity.pdbx_description
1 polymer ?
#
loop_
_entity_poly.entity_id
_entity_poly.type
_entity_poly.pdbx_seq_one_letter_code
_entity_poly.pdbx_strand_id
1 'polypeptide(L)'
;MVTYNISRSVTQAVRDVLTSNKFYFDVLESGIANLTALAEKIKPEVEKLVGAQVSTNTIVASLKRVSDRIAENSKSILRSRKVPADLKMSLTDSIIDFALDEWGGADFSEIYDKLSDSANTPFSLFQTSKNCRLYTDNTRLFNELEQKYSEHFKTAPEKKFTKLTIDFSDGDKQETTLNNLLSEISNILHNTDIIVHSAFFTPSEIIFIAEDSDAIRLYDKLHNELLKKE
;
A
#
# COMPACT_ATOMS: atom_id res chain seq x y z
N MET A 1 14.32 38.60 10.84
CA MET A 1 13.79 37.21 10.73
C MET A 1 14.24 36.49 11.98
N VAL A 2 13.36 36.32 12.98
CA VAL A 2 13.72 35.73 14.27
C VAL A 2 13.54 34.21 14.09
N THR A 3 14.67 33.50 13.98
CA THR A 3 14.68 32.04 13.94
C THR A 3 14.49 31.53 15.38
N TYR A 4 13.28 31.14 15.74
CA TYR A 4 13.04 30.41 16.99
C TYR A 4 13.75 29.04 16.92
N ASN A 5 14.92 28.97 17.53
CA ASN A 5 15.63 27.73 17.73
C ASN A 5 14.91 26.99 18.88
N ILE A 6 13.86 26.23 18.57
CA ILE A 6 13.22 25.35 19.54
C ILE A 6 14.20 24.22 19.79
N SER A 7 14.96 24.31 20.88
CA SER A 7 15.84 23.24 21.35
C SER A 7 14.98 22.02 21.64
N ARG A 8 15.05 21.00 20.79
CA ARG A 8 14.34 19.73 20.96
C ARG A 8 14.95 18.98 22.12
N SER A 9 14.13 18.38 22.98
CA SER A 9 14.63 17.45 23.98
C SER A 9 15.24 16.21 23.32
N VAL A 10 16.25 15.60 23.93
CA VAL A 10 16.89 14.37 23.43
C VAL A 10 15.83 13.27 23.16
N THR A 11 14.87 13.11 24.06
CA THR A 11 13.81 12.12 23.88
C THR A 11 12.92 12.41 22.66
N GLN A 12 12.64 13.69 22.37
CA GLN A 12 11.88 14.05 21.18
C GLN A 12 12.71 13.82 19.91
N ALA A 13 13.98 14.19 19.90
CA ALA A 13 14.88 13.96 18.78
C ALA A 13 15.03 12.46 18.47
N VAL A 14 15.17 11.62 19.50
CA VAL A 14 15.20 10.16 19.36
C VAL A 14 13.91 9.65 18.71
N ARG A 15 12.74 10.13 19.14
CA ARG A 15 11.47 9.75 18.50
C ARG A 15 11.41 10.16 17.04
N ASP A 16 11.80 11.39 16.72
CA ASP A 16 11.77 11.92 15.36
C ASP A 16 12.65 11.05 14.43
N VAL A 17 13.85 10.65 14.89
CA VAL A 17 14.74 9.75 14.15
C VAL A 17 14.11 8.36 13.96
N LEU A 18 13.53 7.78 15.00
CA LEU A 18 12.87 6.47 14.91
C LEU A 18 11.65 6.51 13.96
N THR A 19 10.86 7.59 14.04
CA THR A 19 9.67 7.74 13.18
C THR A 19 10.04 7.98 11.71
N SER A 20 11.18 8.63 11.45
CA SER A 20 11.66 8.86 10.07
C SER A 20 12.27 7.61 9.43
N ASN A 21 12.62 6.59 10.23
CA ASN A 21 13.21 5.36 9.73
C ASN A 21 12.49 4.14 10.30
N LYS A 22 11.60 3.57 9.50
CA LYS A 22 10.78 2.42 9.86
C LYS A 22 11.62 1.25 10.39
N PHE A 23 12.77 0.97 9.79
CA PHE A 23 13.63 -0.14 10.22
C PHE A 23 14.08 0.01 11.70
N TYR A 24 14.48 1.21 12.13
CA TYR A 24 14.87 1.44 13.52
C TYR A 24 13.68 1.27 14.49
N PHE A 25 12.51 1.70 14.03
CA PHE A 25 11.28 1.53 14.81
C PHE A 25 10.92 0.05 14.99
N ASP A 26 10.92 -0.72 13.89
CA ASP A 26 10.55 -2.15 13.88
C ASP A 26 11.52 -2.99 14.73
N VAL A 27 12.83 -2.72 14.63
CA VAL A 27 13.84 -3.39 15.46
C VAL A 27 13.64 -3.07 16.94
N LEU A 28 13.25 -1.85 17.29
CA LEU A 28 12.98 -1.46 18.67
C LEU A 28 11.67 -2.10 19.18
N GLU A 29 10.63 -2.13 18.35
CA GLU A 29 9.33 -2.74 18.67
C GLU A 29 9.44 -4.25 18.87
N SER A 30 10.28 -4.93 18.09
CA SER A 30 10.52 -6.38 18.21
C SER A 30 11.18 -6.79 19.54
N GLY A 31 11.74 -5.84 20.28
CA GLY A 31 12.44 -6.10 21.54
C GLY A 31 13.82 -6.77 21.41
N ILE A 32 14.30 -7.02 20.17
CA ILE A 32 15.60 -7.64 19.89
C ILE A 32 16.73 -6.61 19.72
N ALA A 33 16.41 -5.31 19.82
CA ALA A 33 17.35 -4.23 19.61
C ALA A 33 18.49 -4.23 20.62
N ASN A 34 19.74 -4.21 20.16
CA ASN A 34 20.85 -3.78 20.97
C ASN A 34 20.79 -2.24 21.09
N LEU A 35 20.24 -1.75 22.22
CA LEU A 35 20.00 -0.33 22.42
C LEU A 35 21.30 0.50 22.37
N THR A 36 22.43 -0.03 22.76
CA THR A 36 23.73 0.67 22.70
C THR A 36 24.17 0.84 21.25
N ALA A 37 24.13 -0.23 20.45
CA ALA A 37 24.48 -0.18 19.04
C ALA A 37 23.54 0.74 18.26
N LEU A 38 22.24 0.70 18.56
CA LEU A 38 21.26 1.59 17.97
C LEU A 38 21.52 3.05 18.36
N ALA A 39 21.82 3.31 19.64
CA ALA A 39 22.15 4.65 20.13
C ALA A 39 23.39 5.24 19.42
N GLU A 40 24.45 4.46 19.25
CA GLU A 40 25.64 4.86 18.50
C GLU A 40 25.31 5.20 17.06
N LYS A 41 24.46 4.38 16.41
CA LYS A 41 24.06 4.57 15.02
C LYS A 41 23.27 5.86 14.80
N ILE A 42 22.30 6.16 15.69
CA ILE A 42 21.43 7.34 15.54
C ILE A 42 22.01 8.62 16.16
N LYS A 43 23.09 8.52 16.95
CA LYS A 43 23.69 9.65 17.67
C LYS A 43 23.95 10.87 16.79
N PRO A 44 24.55 10.78 15.59
CA PRO A 44 24.81 11.94 14.75
C PRO A 44 23.53 12.70 14.35
N GLU A 45 22.45 11.98 14.08
CA GLU A 45 21.17 12.56 13.70
C GLU A 45 20.48 13.23 14.91
N VAL A 46 20.55 12.57 16.08
CA VAL A 46 20.02 13.13 17.33
C VAL A 46 20.74 14.40 17.72
N GLU A 47 22.09 14.43 17.68
CA GLU A 47 22.89 15.62 17.96
C GLU A 47 22.58 16.77 17.00
N LYS A 48 22.37 16.46 15.73
CA LYS A 48 21.94 17.46 14.72
C LYS A 48 20.58 18.08 15.06
N LEU A 49 19.63 17.27 15.53
CA LEU A 49 18.27 17.72 15.88
C LEU A 49 18.26 18.51 17.21
N VAL A 50 19.10 18.12 18.14
CA VAL A 50 19.22 18.79 19.46
C VAL A 50 20.06 20.07 19.36
N GLY A 51 21.01 20.10 18.41
CA GLY A 51 21.97 21.21 18.26
C GLY A 51 23.10 21.20 19.28
N ALA A 52 23.34 20.07 20.00
CA ALA A 52 24.37 19.90 21.00
C ALA A 52 24.85 18.45 21.05
N GLN A 53 26.06 18.25 21.59
CA GLN A 53 26.58 16.91 21.86
C GLN A 53 25.76 16.20 22.93
N VAL A 54 25.46 14.92 22.67
CA VAL A 54 24.65 14.07 23.56
C VAL A 54 25.42 12.79 23.91
N SER A 55 25.45 12.42 25.17
CA SER A 55 26.09 11.16 25.55
C SER A 55 25.31 9.95 25.03
N THR A 56 26.00 8.90 24.58
CA THR A 56 25.37 7.64 24.15
C THR A 56 24.44 7.07 25.21
N ASN A 57 24.81 7.18 26.49
CA ASN A 57 23.98 6.72 27.63
C ASN A 57 22.63 7.48 27.71
N THR A 58 22.62 8.78 27.40
CA THR A 58 21.37 9.57 27.38
C THR A 58 20.46 9.11 26.26
N ILE A 59 21.03 8.77 25.10
CA ILE A 59 20.26 8.23 23.95
C ILE A 59 19.73 6.84 24.29
N VAL A 60 20.54 5.96 24.90
CA VAL A 60 20.11 4.62 25.38
C VAL A 60 18.95 4.72 26.36
N ALA A 61 19.03 5.62 27.33
CA ALA A 61 17.95 5.85 28.28
C ALA A 61 16.66 6.35 27.58
N SER A 62 16.81 7.17 26.56
CA SER A 62 15.68 7.67 25.76
C SER A 62 15.09 6.56 24.89
N LEU A 63 15.91 5.73 24.25
CA LEU A 63 15.47 4.55 23.48
C LEU A 63 14.70 3.57 24.36
N LYS A 64 15.20 3.29 25.58
CA LYS A 64 14.51 2.42 26.53
C LYS A 64 13.11 2.94 26.87
N ARG A 65 12.98 4.24 27.18
CA ARG A 65 11.67 4.86 27.46
C ARG A 65 10.72 4.80 26.27
N VAL A 66 11.25 4.93 25.03
CA VAL A 66 10.44 4.80 23.81
C VAL A 66 10.02 3.34 23.63
N SER A 67 10.94 2.38 23.80
CA SER A 67 10.65 0.95 23.73
C SER A 67 9.58 0.52 24.76
N ASP A 68 9.70 0.96 26.00
CA ASP A 68 8.71 0.66 27.06
C ASP A 68 7.31 1.19 26.66
N ARG A 69 7.24 2.40 26.12
CA ARG A 69 5.97 2.98 25.63
C ARG A 69 5.44 2.27 24.40
N ILE A 70 6.30 1.84 23.46
CA ILE A 70 5.89 1.04 22.31
C ILE A 70 5.30 -0.27 22.83
N ALA A 71 5.97 -0.97 23.75
CA ALA A 71 5.48 -2.22 24.33
C ALA A 71 4.13 -2.06 25.04
N GLU A 72 3.91 -0.95 25.74
CA GLU A 72 2.61 -0.62 26.36
C GLU A 72 1.55 -0.30 25.31
N ASN A 73 1.90 0.49 24.28
CA ASN A 73 1.01 0.87 23.19
C ASN A 73 0.78 -0.30 22.21
N SER A 74 1.79 -1.13 21.92
CA SER A 74 1.62 -2.30 21.05
C SER A 74 0.60 -3.28 21.62
N LYS A 75 0.53 -3.42 22.94
CA LYS A 75 -0.59 -4.16 23.59
C LYS A 75 -1.95 -3.52 23.31
N SER A 76 -2.02 -2.20 23.15
CA SER A 76 -3.25 -1.49 22.79
C SER A 76 -3.46 -1.37 21.28
N ILE A 77 -2.38 -1.24 20.51
CA ILE A 77 -2.39 -1.14 19.04
C ILE A 77 -2.62 -2.51 18.39
N LEU A 78 -2.03 -3.59 18.94
CA LEU A 78 -2.39 -4.96 18.56
C LEU A 78 -3.88 -5.27 18.82
N ARG A 79 -4.48 -4.60 19.84
CA ARG A 79 -5.92 -4.61 20.05
C ARG A 79 -6.69 -3.67 19.12
N SER A 80 -6.05 -2.64 18.56
CA SER A 80 -6.68 -1.64 17.68
C SER A 80 -6.34 -1.81 16.19
N ARG A 81 -5.45 -2.73 15.82
CA ARG A 81 -5.29 -3.24 14.44
C ARG A 81 -6.50 -4.14 14.11
N LYS A 82 -7.68 -3.55 14.20
CA LYS A 82 -8.88 -4.22 13.73
C LYS A 82 -8.87 -4.14 12.21
N VAL A 83 -8.39 -5.21 11.61
CA VAL A 83 -8.88 -5.56 10.27
C VAL A 83 -10.40 -5.57 10.40
N PRO A 84 -11.15 -4.91 9.51
CA PRO A 84 -12.60 -4.93 9.55
C PRO A 84 -13.09 -6.37 9.64
N ALA A 85 -14.05 -6.63 10.53
CA ALA A 85 -14.58 -7.99 10.72
C ALA A 85 -15.31 -8.50 9.47
N ASP A 86 -15.67 -7.61 8.58
CA ASP A 86 -16.44 -7.76 7.34
C ASP A 86 -15.59 -7.63 6.07
N LEU A 87 -14.25 -7.64 6.22
CA LEU A 87 -13.33 -7.62 5.08
C LEU A 87 -13.60 -8.85 4.19
N LYS A 88 -13.91 -8.59 2.92
CA LYS A 88 -14.13 -9.61 1.90
C LYS A 88 -13.01 -9.60 0.89
N MET A 89 -12.57 -10.77 0.47
CA MET A 89 -11.56 -10.91 -0.56
C MET A 89 -12.11 -11.79 -1.68
N SER A 90 -11.88 -11.39 -2.92
CA SER A 90 -12.30 -12.15 -4.09
C SER A 90 -11.23 -12.13 -5.18
N LEU A 91 -11.17 -13.22 -5.95
CA LEU A 91 -10.37 -13.34 -7.15
C LEU A 91 -11.29 -13.37 -8.37
N THR A 92 -10.94 -12.62 -9.41
CA THR A 92 -11.58 -12.67 -10.74
C THR A 92 -10.48 -12.94 -11.75
N ASP A 93 -10.56 -14.06 -12.41
CA ASP A 93 -9.63 -14.49 -13.45
C ASP A 93 -9.92 -13.88 -14.82
N SER A 94 -9.08 -14.20 -15.79
CA SER A 94 -9.27 -13.82 -17.20
C SER A 94 -9.39 -12.31 -17.43
N ILE A 95 -8.76 -11.50 -16.59
CA ILE A 95 -8.71 -10.05 -16.75
C ILE A 95 -7.82 -9.68 -17.94
N ILE A 96 -8.37 -8.90 -18.83
CA ILE A 96 -7.68 -8.33 -19.98
C ILE A 96 -7.21 -6.93 -19.59
N ASP A 97 -5.91 -6.67 -19.72
CA ASP A 97 -5.31 -5.34 -19.57
C ASP A 97 -5.17 -4.68 -20.93
N PHE A 98 -5.81 -3.58 -21.05
CA PHE A 98 -6.00 -2.86 -22.30
C PHE A 98 -5.38 -1.47 -22.18
N ALA A 99 -4.23 -1.25 -22.80
CA ALA A 99 -3.54 0.03 -22.78
C ALA A 99 -3.81 0.80 -24.07
N LEU A 100 -4.37 1.99 -23.94
CA LEU A 100 -4.57 2.95 -25.02
C LEU A 100 -3.45 3.99 -24.97
N ASP A 101 -2.69 4.10 -26.07
CA ASP A 101 -1.70 5.16 -26.26
C ASP A 101 -2.32 6.36 -26.93
N GLU A 102 -1.84 7.52 -26.48
CA GLU A 102 -2.17 8.85 -27.00
C GLU A 102 -3.59 8.99 -27.57
N TRP A 103 -4.47 9.58 -26.79
CA TRP A 103 -5.86 9.89 -27.16
C TRP A 103 -5.98 10.84 -28.37
N GLY A 104 -5.24 10.55 -29.42
CA GLY A 104 -5.22 11.35 -30.65
C GLY A 104 -6.44 11.14 -31.53
N GLY A 105 -7.65 11.07 -30.97
CA GLY A 105 -8.88 11.06 -31.76
C GLY A 105 -9.89 9.95 -31.49
N ALA A 106 -9.64 9.01 -30.59
CA ALA A 106 -10.69 8.11 -30.16
C ALA A 106 -11.70 8.89 -29.29
N ASP A 107 -12.95 8.91 -29.70
CA ASP A 107 -14.00 9.55 -28.94
C ASP A 107 -14.25 8.74 -27.66
N PHE A 108 -13.69 9.25 -26.56
CA PHE A 108 -13.83 8.61 -25.23
C PHE A 108 -15.31 8.41 -24.87
N SER A 109 -16.18 9.31 -25.33
CA SER A 109 -17.61 9.20 -25.07
C SER A 109 -18.17 7.91 -25.64
N GLU A 110 -17.74 7.50 -26.82
CA GLU A 110 -18.19 6.25 -27.44
C GLU A 110 -17.68 5.00 -26.70
N ILE A 111 -16.42 5.01 -26.24
CA ILE A 111 -15.89 3.92 -25.41
C ILE A 111 -16.66 3.85 -24.08
N TYR A 112 -16.88 5.01 -23.46
CA TYR A 112 -17.62 5.09 -22.20
C TYR A 112 -19.08 4.65 -22.36
N ASP A 113 -19.75 5.05 -23.45
CA ASP A 113 -21.12 4.65 -23.74
C ASP A 113 -21.23 3.14 -23.93
N LYS A 114 -20.29 2.53 -24.67
CA LYS A 114 -20.24 1.06 -24.82
C LYS A 114 -19.95 0.32 -23.51
N LEU A 115 -19.08 0.88 -22.66
CA LEU A 115 -18.81 0.34 -21.34
C LEU A 115 -20.06 0.45 -20.44
N SER A 116 -20.77 1.57 -20.53
CA SER A 116 -21.99 1.85 -19.75
C SER A 116 -23.18 1.01 -20.21
N ASP A 117 -23.32 0.77 -21.49
CA ASP A 117 -24.35 -0.10 -22.07
C ASP A 117 -24.15 -1.57 -21.70
N SER A 118 -22.92 -1.95 -21.33
CA SER A 118 -22.58 -3.26 -20.80
C SER A 118 -22.91 -3.37 -19.30
N ALA A 119 -24.02 -2.85 -18.85
CA ALA A 119 -24.43 -2.56 -17.47
C ALA A 119 -24.28 -3.70 -16.44
N ASN A 120 -23.92 -4.90 -16.86
CA ASN A 120 -23.71 -6.07 -16.00
C ASN A 120 -22.26 -6.58 -15.98
N THR A 121 -21.33 -5.91 -16.69
CA THR A 121 -19.95 -6.38 -16.77
C THR A 121 -19.03 -5.43 -16.01
N PRO A 122 -18.40 -5.86 -14.92
CA PRO A 122 -17.49 -5.00 -14.18
C PRO A 122 -16.26 -4.66 -15.02
N PHE A 123 -15.94 -3.39 -15.09
CA PHE A 123 -14.69 -2.90 -15.68
C PHE A 123 -14.01 -1.90 -14.73
N SER A 124 -12.72 -1.71 -14.91
CA SER A 124 -11.97 -0.67 -14.23
C SER A 124 -11.24 0.17 -15.27
N LEU A 125 -11.49 1.46 -15.30
CA LEU A 125 -10.89 2.40 -16.23
C LEU A 125 -10.05 3.43 -15.48
N PHE A 126 -8.78 3.55 -15.86
CA PHE A 126 -7.84 4.48 -15.27
C PHE A 126 -7.26 5.38 -16.34
N GLN A 127 -7.47 6.67 -16.20
CA GLN A 127 -6.95 7.67 -17.12
C GLN A 127 -5.99 8.60 -16.39
N THR A 128 -4.82 8.80 -16.99
CA THR A 128 -3.86 9.83 -16.61
C THR A 128 -3.66 10.78 -17.79
N SER A 129 -2.86 11.83 -17.60
CA SER A 129 -2.53 12.75 -18.71
C SER A 129 -1.78 12.10 -19.89
N LYS A 130 -1.22 10.90 -19.69
CA LYS A 130 -0.38 10.20 -20.67
C LYS A 130 -0.88 8.82 -21.07
N ASN A 131 -1.65 8.17 -20.19
CA ASN A 131 -2.05 6.78 -20.36
C ASN A 131 -3.51 6.60 -20.00
N CYS A 132 -4.18 5.73 -20.72
CA CYS A 132 -5.46 5.17 -20.34
C CYS A 132 -5.36 3.65 -20.31
N ARG A 133 -5.86 3.02 -19.25
CA ARG A 133 -5.94 1.58 -19.11
C ARG A 133 -7.33 1.14 -18.72
N LEU A 134 -7.80 0.12 -19.41
CA LEU A 134 -9.06 -0.56 -19.15
C LEU A 134 -8.76 -2.00 -18.73
N TYR A 135 -9.32 -2.41 -17.60
CA TYR A 135 -9.29 -3.79 -17.13
C TYR A 135 -10.70 -4.36 -17.15
N THR A 136 -10.90 -5.46 -17.84
CA THR A 136 -12.21 -6.13 -17.97
C THR A 136 -12.03 -7.64 -18.13
N ASP A 137 -13.00 -8.42 -17.71
CA ASP A 137 -13.14 -9.85 -17.98
C ASP A 137 -14.03 -10.10 -19.22
N ASN A 138 -14.57 -9.05 -19.83
CA ASN A 138 -15.46 -9.15 -20.98
C ASN A 138 -14.68 -9.26 -22.29
N THR A 139 -14.42 -10.50 -22.72
CA THR A 139 -13.74 -10.81 -23.97
C THR A 139 -14.49 -10.27 -25.21
N ARG A 140 -15.82 -10.21 -25.18
CA ARG A 140 -16.60 -9.68 -26.29
C ARG A 140 -16.40 -8.19 -26.46
N LEU A 141 -16.51 -7.44 -25.37
CA LEU A 141 -16.25 -6.00 -25.36
C LEU A 141 -14.83 -5.71 -25.84
N PHE A 142 -13.87 -6.50 -25.35
CA PHE A 142 -12.46 -6.38 -25.76
C PHE A 142 -12.33 -6.52 -27.29
N ASN A 143 -12.88 -7.59 -27.89
CA ASN A 143 -12.78 -7.84 -29.33
C ASN A 143 -13.43 -6.73 -30.16
N GLU A 144 -14.57 -6.18 -29.70
CA GLU A 144 -15.23 -5.06 -30.37
C GLU A 144 -14.37 -3.78 -30.33
N LEU A 145 -13.73 -3.50 -29.21
CA LEU A 145 -12.84 -2.34 -29.07
C LEU A 145 -11.55 -2.55 -29.89
N GLU A 146 -10.95 -3.74 -29.82
CA GLU A 146 -9.75 -4.07 -30.59
C GLU A 146 -9.98 -3.92 -32.09
N GLN A 147 -11.08 -4.46 -32.60
CA GLN A 147 -11.40 -4.36 -34.01
C GLN A 147 -11.57 -2.90 -34.49
N LYS A 148 -12.12 -2.04 -33.64
CA LYS A 148 -12.38 -0.64 -33.98
C LYS A 148 -11.17 0.28 -33.81
N TYR A 149 -10.34 0.02 -32.81
CA TYR A 149 -9.26 0.90 -32.40
C TYR A 149 -7.88 0.24 -32.51
N SER A 150 -7.71 -0.78 -33.34
CA SER A 150 -6.48 -1.58 -33.49
C SER A 150 -5.20 -0.74 -33.68
N GLU A 151 -5.31 0.41 -34.36
CA GLU A 151 -4.17 1.31 -34.57
C GLU A 151 -3.71 2.07 -33.32
N HIS A 152 -4.53 2.10 -32.27
CA HIS A 152 -4.25 2.81 -31.02
C HIS A 152 -3.81 1.88 -29.88
N PHE A 153 -3.67 0.58 -30.15
CA PHE A 153 -3.25 -0.39 -29.15
C PHE A 153 -1.76 -0.64 -29.18
N LYS A 154 -1.12 -0.48 -28.03
CA LYS A 154 0.31 -0.77 -27.87
C LYS A 154 0.61 -2.26 -27.81
N THR A 155 -0.33 -3.08 -27.36
CA THR A 155 -0.04 -4.48 -27.08
C THR A 155 -1.27 -5.35 -27.29
N ALA A 156 -1.11 -6.37 -28.11
CA ALA A 156 -2.03 -7.51 -28.06
C ALA A 156 -1.97 -8.10 -26.65
N PRO A 157 -3.08 -8.41 -25.99
CA PRO A 157 -3.08 -8.97 -24.65
C PRO A 157 -2.60 -10.42 -24.71
N GLU A 158 -1.29 -10.60 -24.67
CA GLU A 158 -0.67 -11.95 -24.60
C GLU A 158 -0.79 -12.56 -23.21
N LYS A 159 -1.03 -11.74 -22.19
CA LYS A 159 -1.07 -12.17 -20.80
C LYS A 159 -2.47 -12.04 -20.21
N LYS A 160 -2.92 -13.11 -19.59
CA LYS A 160 -4.09 -13.09 -18.73
C LYS A 160 -3.66 -12.72 -17.32
N PHE A 161 -4.46 -11.87 -16.72
CA PHE A 161 -4.27 -11.42 -15.35
C PHE A 161 -5.43 -11.87 -14.48
N THR A 162 -5.16 -11.95 -13.20
CA THR A 162 -6.18 -12.13 -12.17
C THR A 162 -6.28 -10.86 -11.34
N LYS A 163 -7.51 -10.41 -11.10
CA LYS A 163 -7.85 -9.30 -10.22
C LYS A 163 -8.12 -9.83 -8.82
N LEU A 164 -7.37 -9.38 -7.85
CA LEU A 164 -7.66 -9.56 -6.43
C LEU A 164 -8.33 -8.29 -5.90
N THR A 165 -9.54 -8.41 -5.38
CA THR A 165 -10.27 -7.32 -4.74
C THR A 165 -10.36 -7.57 -3.24
N ILE A 166 -10.03 -6.56 -2.45
CA ILE A 166 -10.20 -6.51 -0.99
C ILE A 166 -11.24 -5.44 -0.72
N ASP A 167 -12.44 -5.84 -0.34
CA ASP A 167 -13.59 -4.98 -0.06
C ASP A 167 -13.75 -4.81 1.46
N PHE A 168 -13.88 -3.55 1.91
CA PHE A 168 -14.08 -3.16 3.30
C PHE A 168 -15.11 -2.03 3.42
N SER A 169 -16.10 -2.03 2.53
CA SER A 169 -17.11 -0.98 2.39
C SER A 169 -18.06 -0.82 3.60
N ASP A 170 -18.20 -1.87 4.40
CA ASP A 170 -19.17 -1.90 5.51
C ASP A 170 -18.65 -1.30 6.84
N GLY A 171 -17.40 -0.74 6.85
CA GLY A 171 -16.77 -0.24 8.07
C GLY A 171 -17.01 1.25 8.37
N ASP A 172 -17.31 1.59 9.63
CA ASP A 172 -17.59 2.95 10.11
C ASP A 172 -16.42 3.96 10.00
N LYS A 173 -15.19 3.52 9.66
CA LYS A 173 -13.97 4.34 9.63
C LYS A 173 -13.06 4.02 8.44
N GLN A 174 -13.56 4.24 7.25
CA GLN A 174 -12.90 3.87 5.99
C GLN A 174 -11.47 4.41 5.81
N GLU A 175 -11.21 5.69 6.12
CA GLU A 175 -9.87 6.29 5.92
C GLU A 175 -8.79 5.66 6.81
N THR A 176 -9.09 5.43 8.09
CA THR A 176 -8.14 4.79 9.01
C THR A 176 -7.91 3.33 8.64
N THR A 177 -8.96 2.66 8.15
CA THR A 177 -8.91 1.28 7.69
C THR A 177 -8.01 1.13 6.48
N LEU A 178 -8.16 1.97 5.45
CA LEU A 178 -7.34 1.96 4.25
C LEU A 178 -5.84 2.10 4.59
N ASN A 179 -5.48 3.09 5.40
CA ASN A 179 -4.09 3.34 5.78
C ASN A 179 -3.47 2.15 6.54
N ASN A 180 -4.23 1.51 7.43
CA ASN A 180 -3.77 0.34 8.16
C ASN A 180 -3.60 -0.87 7.23
N LEU A 181 -4.55 -1.12 6.35
CA LEU A 181 -4.47 -2.19 5.35
C LEU A 181 -3.29 -1.99 4.40
N LEU A 182 -3.08 -0.77 3.89
CA LEU A 182 -1.95 -0.44 3.02
C LEU A 182 -0.60 -0.71 3.70
N SER A 183 -0.48 -0.37 4.99
CA SER A 183 0.75 -0.64 5.75
C SER A 183 1.03 -2.15 5.86
N GLU A 184 0.02 -2.94 6.22
CA GLU A 184 0.17 -4.40 6.33
C GLU A 184 0.45 -5.06 4.97
N ILE A 185 -0.30 -4.67 3.93
CA ILE A 185 -0.10 -5.19 2.58
C ILE A 185 1.29 -4.84 2.05
N SER A 186 1.77 -3.60 2.28
CA SER A 186 3.11 -3.19 1.88
C SER A 186 4.19 -4.04 2.55
N ASN A 187 4.02 -4.41 3.82
CA ASN A 187 4.94 -5.31 4.51
C ASN A 187 4.94 -6.71 3.90
N ILE A 188 3.76 -7.23 3.56
CA ILE A 188 3.62 -8.54 2.92
C ILE A 188 4.31 -8.53 1.54
N LEU A 189 4.04 -7.52 0.72
CA LEU A 189 4.64 -7.38 -0.61
C LEU A 189 6.16 -7.20 -0.53
N HIS A 190 6.66 -6.43 0.44
CA HIS A 190 8.10 -6.22 0.62
C HIS A 190 8.85 -7.52 0.98
N ASN A 191 8.21 -8.42 1.71
CA ASN A 191 8.80 -9.67 2.18
C ASN A 191 8.52 -10.87 1.25
N THR A 192 8.01 -10.61 0.06
CA THR A 192 7.68 -11.64 -0.94
C THR A 192 8.27 -11.26 -2.30
N ASP A 193 8.41 -12.26 -3.15
CA ASP A 193 8.78 -12.11 -4.56
C ASP A 193 7.56 -11.99 -5.50
N ILE A 194 6.41 -11.58 -4.96
CA ILE A 194 5.15 -11.41 -5.71
C ILE A 194 5.25 -10.13 -6.54
N ILE A 195 4.97 -10.26 -7.83
CA ILE A 195 4.96 -9.15 -8.77
C ILE A 195 3.54 -8.67 -8.98
N VAL A 196 3.27 -7.43 -8.54
CA VAL A 196 2.01 -6.75 -8.80
C VAL A 196 2.14 -5.94 -10.09
N HIS A 197 1.26 -6.20 -11.06
CA HIS A 197 1.22 -5.46 -12.32
C HIS A 197 0.60 -4.07 -12.15
N SER A 198 -0.51 -3.99 -11.43
CA SER A 198 -1.20 -2.73 -11.10
C SER A 198 -1.89 -2.81 -9.75
N ALA A 199 -1.99 -1.68 -9.07
CA ALA A 199 -2.73 -1.58 -7.81
C ALA A 199 -3.56 -0.29 -7.79
N PHE A 200 -4.79 -0.39 -7.30
CA PHE A 200 -5.74 0.71 -7.20
C PHE A 200 -6.35 0.75 -5.81
N PHE A 201 -6.50 1.95 -5.29
CA PHE A 201 -6.97 2.19 -3.93
C PHE A 201 -8.16 3.16 -3.98
N THR A 202 -9.27 2.74 -3.41
CA THR A 202 -10.45 3.57 -3.19
C THR A 202 -10.74 3.64 -1.69
N PRO A 203 -11.62 4.51 -1.21
CA PRO A 203 -12.00 4.54 0.20
C PRO A 203 -12.60 3.24 0.74
N SER A 204 -13.15 2.38 -0.13
CA SER A 204 -13.89 1.17 0.23
C SER A 204 -13.23 -0.14 -0.24
N GLU A 205 -12.27 -0.07 -1.14
CA GLU A 205 -11.66 -1.27 -1.72
C GLU A 205 -10.21 -1.07 -2.16
N ILE A 206 -9.46 -2.16 -2.17
CA ILE A 206 -8.12 -2.25 -2.75
C ILE A 206 -8.16 -3.31 -3.84
N ILE A 207 -7.66 -2.97 -5.03
CA ILE A 207 -7.61 -3.86 -6.18
C ILE A 207 -6.16 -4.08 -6.58
N PHE A 208 -5.77 -5.33 -6.74
CA PHE A 208 -4.49 -5.73 -7.33
C PHE A 208 -4.73 -6.49 -8.63
N ILE A 209 -3.92 -6.18 -9.63
CA ILE A 209 -3.85 -6.93 -10.89
C ILE A 209 -2.46 -7.58 -10.93
N ALA A 210 -2.42 -8.89 -11.09
CA ALA A 210 -1.18 -9.66 -11.17
C ALA A 210 -1.35 -10.87 -12.10
N GLU A 211 -0.25 -11.52 -12.47
CA GLU A 211 -0.32 -12.81 -13.16
C GLU A 211 -1.00 -13.84 -12.24
N ASP A 212 -1.67 -14.83 -12.81
CA ASP A 212 -2.53 -15.76 -12.05
C ASP A 212 -1.82 -16.39 -10.84
N SER A 213 -0.58 -16.85 -11.01
CA SER A 213 0.19 -17.47 -9.93
C SER A 213 0.50 -16.49 -8.80
N ASP A 214 0.82 -15.24 -9.13
CA ASP A 214 1.14 -14.22 -8.15
C ASP A 214 -0.10 -13.68 -7.45
N ALA A 215 -1.23 -13.56 -8.16
CA ALA A 215 -2.51 -13.18 -7.57
C ALA A 215 -3.00 -14.21 -6.54
N ILE A 216 -2.88 -15.51 -6.85
CA ILE A 216 -3.24 -16.59 -5.92
C ILE A 216 -2.32 -16.57 -4.69
N ARG A 217 -1.02 -16.45 -4.88
CA ARG A 217 -0.04 -16.35 -3.78
C ARG A 217 -0.30 -15.13 -2.89
N LEU A 218 -0.63 -14.00 -3.51
CA LEU A 218 -0.98 -12.78 -2.79
C LEU A 218 -2.26 -12.96 -1.97
N TYR A 219 -3.30 -13.56 -2.58
CA TYR A 219 -4.54 -13.89 -1.90
C TYR A 219 -4.29 -14.76 -0.66
N ASP A 220 -3.56 -15.86 -0.82
CA ASP A 220 -3.27 -16.79 0.28
C ASP A 220 -2.49 -16.12 1.43
N LYS A 221 -1.50 -15.30 1.10
CA LYS A 221 -0.73 -14.54 2.08
C LYS A 221 -1.61 -13.56 2.85
N LEU A 222 -2.36 -12.72 2.13
CA LEU A 222 -3.24 -11.74 2.73
C LEU A 222 -4.36 -12.38 3.55
N HIS A 223 -4.95 -13.45 3.04
CA HIS A 223 -5.98 -14.21 3.75
C HIS A 223 -5.46 -14.77 5.08
N ASN A 224 -4.26 -15.35 5.07
CA ASN A 224 -3.66 -15.91 6.27
C ASN A 224 -3.27 -14.83 7.29
N GLU A 225 -2.80 -13.68 6.86
CA GLU A 225 -2.32 -12.64 7.76
C GLU A 225 -3.42 -11.66 8.22
N LEU A 226 -4.42 -11.40 7.35
CA LEU A 226 -5.49 -10.47 7.67
C LEU A 226 -6.73 -11.15 8.27
N LEU A 227 -7.09 -12.35 7.82
CA LEU A 227 -8.35 -13.00 8.20
C LEU A 227 -8.19 -14.15 9.20
N LYS A 228 -7.02 -14.82 9.25
CA LYS A 228 -6.75 -15.88 10.25
C LYS A 228 -6.11 -15.30 11.52
N LYS A 229 -6.77 -14.39 12.20
CA LYS A 229 -6.42 -14.06 13.59
C LYS A 229 -7.37 -14.82 14.52
N GLU A 230 -6.96 -16.03 14.94
CA GLU A 230 -7.42 -16.61 16.17
C GLU A 230 -6.90 -15.84 17.39
#